data_9772d0bf2e2c4386a7f56d63a2abac6f
#
_entry.id   9772d0bf2e2c4386a7f56d63a2abac6f
#
_cell.length_a   1.000
_cell.length_b   1.000
_cell.length_c   1.000
_cell.angle_alpha   90.00
_cell.angle_beta   90.00
_cell.angle_gamma   90.00
#
_symmetry.space_group_name_H-M   'P 1'
#
loop_
_entity.id
_entity.type
_entity.pdbx_description
1 polymer ?
#
loop_
_entity_poly.entity_id
_entity_poly.type
_entity_poly.pdbx_seq_one_letter_code
_entity_poly.pdbx_strand_id
1 'polypeptide(L)'
;MTGEEARTFAEQWAAAWNELAVERVLAHFDDQVSFTSPTALAVVGTATVRGKPALREYWKSAVARVGSLRFTVDRVLWDAGTRELAIIYDADIGGRKRRVSENLKFGTDGLVESAEVFHGVDV
;
A
#
# COMPACT_ATOMS: atom_id res chain seq x y z
N MET A 1 17.13 6.56 2.28
CA MET A 1 16.41 6.63 0.99
C MET A 1 16.42 8.05 0.49
N THR A 2 16.68 8.25 -0.78
CA THR A 2 16.56 9.55 -1.44
C THR A 2 15.18 9.71 -2.06
N GLY A 3 14.83 10.91 -2.53
CA GLY A 3 13.57 11.13 -3.26
C GLY A 3 13.48 10.25 -4.52
N GLU A 4 14.58 10.07 -5.23
CA GLU A 4 14.64 9.19 -6.41
C GLU A 4 14.42 7.72 -6.04
N GLU A 5 15.05 7.27 -4.97
CA GLU A 5 14.85 5.91 -4.46
C GLU A 5 13.41 5.70 -4.00
N ALA A 6 12.79 6.71 -3.38
CA ALA A 6 11.38 6.66 -2.98
C ALA A 6 10.46 6.51 -4.19
N ARG A 7 10.74 7.24 -5.28
CA ARG A 7 9.99 7.13 -6.53
C ARG A 7 10.12 5.72 -7.13
N THR A 8 11.34 5.20 -7.17
CA THR A 8 11.60 3.84 -7.67
C THR A 8 10.86 2.81 -6.83
N PHE A 9 10.90 2.95 -5.50
CA PHE A 9 10.14 2.07 -4.61
C PHE A 9 8.65 2.09 -4.95
N ALA A 10 8.06 3.27 -5.11
CA ALA A 10 6.63 3.41 -5.40
C ALA A 10 6.25 2.76 -6.73
N GLU A 11 7.10 2.90 -7.75
CA GLU A 11 6.85 2.29 -9.05
C GLU A 11 6.93 0.76 -9.00
N GLN A 12 7.89 0.21 -8.26
CA GLN A 12 8.01 -1.23 -8.06
C GLN A 12 6.85 -1.78 -7.23
N TRP A 13 6.42 -1.03 -6.21
CA TRP A 13 5.27 -1.35 -5.37
C TRP A 13 4.00 -1.43 -6.23
N ALA A 14 3.76 -0.43 -7.07
CA ALA A 14 2.60 -0.41 -7.97
C ALA A 14 2.66 -1.55 -8.98
N ALA A 15 3.84 -1.82 -9.55
CA ALA A 15 4.02 -2.92 -10.49
C ALA A 15 3.69 -4.27 -9.84
N ALA A 16 4.12 -4.48 -8.60
CA ALA A 16 3.81 -5.70 -7.86
C ALA A 16 2.30 -5.87 -7.63
N TRP A 17 1.61 -4.80 -7.23
CA TRP A 17 0.16 -4.83 -7.09
C TRP A 17 -0.54 -5.10 -8.43
N ASN A 18 -0.08 -4.48 -9.52
CA ASN A 18 -0.66 -4.66 -10.84
C ASN A 18 -0.54 -6.11 -11.35
N GLU A 19 0.43 -6.85 -10.85
CA GLU A 19 0.60 -8.28 -11.13
C GLU A 19 -0.05 -9.16 -10.06
N LEU A 20 -0.74 -8.57 -9.09
CA LEU A 20 -1.36 -9.25 -7.96
C LEU A 20 -0.34 -10.09 -7.16
N ALA A 21 0.90 -9.63 -7.13
CA ALA A 21 2.04 -10.31 -6.50
C ALA A 21 2.13 -9.92 -5.02
N VAL A 22 1.18 -10.40 -4.21
CA VAL A 22 1.05 -10.07 -2.79
C VAL A 22 2.35 -10.31 -2.01
N GLU A 23 3.04 -11.42 -2.28
CA GLU A 23 4.28 -11.74 -1.57
C GLU A 23 5.42 -10.76 -1.90
N ARG A 24 5.46 -10.24 -3.12
CA ARG A 24 6.45 -9.21 -3.49
C ARG A 24 6.21 -7.90 -2.75
N VAL A 25 4.94 -7.53 -2.55
CA VAL A 25 4.62 -6.35 -1.75
C VAL A 25 5.00 -6.60 -0.29
N LEU A 26 4.61 -7.74 0.27
CA LEU A 26 4.89 -8.10 1.67
C LEU A 26 6.38 -8.17 1.99
N ALA A 27 7.22 -8.47 1.00
CA ALA A 27 8.68 -8.53 1.19
C ALA A 27 9.28 -7.21 1.70
N HIS A 28 8.60 -6.07 1.46
CA HIS A 28 9.03 -4.76 1.93
C HIS A 28 8.51 -4.40 3.32
N PHE A 29 7.73 -5.26 3.95
CA PHE A 29 7.02 -4.96 5.19
C PHE A 29 7.62 -5.71 6.36
N ASP A 30 7.66 -5.03 7.53
CA ASP A 30 8.12 -5.62 8.78
C ASP A 30 7.13 -6.67 9.27
N ASP A 31 7.62 -7.71 9.97
CA ASP A 31 6.76 -8.76 10.52
C ASP A 31 5.72 -8.23 11.50
N GLN A 32 6.01 -7.12 12.16
CA GLN A 32 5.14 -6.48 13.16
C GLN A 32 4.35 -5.31 12.59
N VAL A 33 4.27 -5.18 11.28
CA VAL A 33 3.62 -4.06 10.61
C VAL A 33 2.17 -3.86 11.07
N SER A 34 1.75 -2.59 11.16
CA SER A 34 0.34 -2.23 11.28
C SER A 34 -0.12 -1.57 9.98
N PHE A 35 -1.27 -1.98 9.46
CA PHE A 35 -1.81 -1.50 8.20
C PHE A 35 -3.25 -1.02 8.43
N THR A 36 -3.51 0.26 8.17
CA THR A 36 -4.81 0.89 8.39
C THR A 36 -5.40 1.34 7.06
N SER A 37 -6.62 0.89 6.76
CA SER A 37 -7.27 1.17 5.49
C SER A 37 -8.79 1.10 5.61
N PRO A 38 -9.53 2.00 4.92
CA PRO A 38 -10.99 1.87 4.80
C PRO A 38 -11.40 0.54 4.17
N THR A 39 -10.63 0.00 3.25
CA THR A 39 -10.90 -1.29 2.61
C THR A 39 -10.78 -2.43 3.63
N ALA A 40 -9.81 -2.37 4.53
CA ALA A 40 -9.69 -3.37 5.60
C ALA A 40 -10.94 -3.38 6.48
N LEU A 41 -11.45 -2.19 6.85
CA LEU A 41 -12.68 -2.09 7.62
C LEU A 41 -13.86 -2.76 6.90
N ALA A 42 -13.97 -2.55 5.58
CA ALA A 42 -15.05 -3.13 4.79
C ALA A 42 -14.92 -4.65 4.62
N VAL A 43 -13.69 -5.16 4.47
CA VAL A 43 -13.45 -6.58 4.15
C VAL A 43 -13.36 -7.47 5.39
N VAL A 44 -12.64 -7.02 6.42
CA VAL A 44 -12.37 -7.85 7.62
C VAL A 44 -12.97 -7.29 8.90
N GLY A 45 -13.69 -6.17 8.83
CA GLY A 45 -14.42 -5.61 9.96
C GLY A 45 -13.57 -4.79 10.94
N THR A 46 -12.29 -4.58 10.65
CA THR A 46 -11.41 -3.72 11.42
C THR A 46 -10.57 -2.86 10.48
N ALA A 47 -10.40 -1.58 10.83
CA ALA A 47 -9.63 -0.65 10.01
C ALA A 47 -8.13 -0.95 10.06
N THR A 48 -7.63 -1.52 11.15
CA THR A 48 -6.20 -1.79 11.34
C THR A 48 -5.95 -3.29 11.42
N VAL A 49 -5.10 -3.77 10.52
CA VAL A 49 -4.62 -5.16 10.49
C VAL A 49 -3.19 -5.16 11.05
N ARG A 50 -2.92 -6.01 12.02
CA ARG A 50 -1.63 -6.07 12.72
C ARG A 50 -0.90 -7.37 12.43
N GLY A 51 0.37 -7.21 12.08
CA GLY A 51 1.27 -8.33 11.80
C GLY A 51 1.17 -8.84 10.37
N LYS A 52 2.29 -9.31 9.86
CA LYS A 52 2.43 -9.75 8.47
C LYS A 52 1.54 -10.95 8.13
N PRO A 53 1.38 -11.97 9.01
CA PRO A 53 0.49 -13.08 8.70
C PRO A 53 -0.96 -12.65 8.47
N ALA A 54 -1.50 -11.78 9.32
CA ALA A 54 -2.86 -11.27 9.18
C ALA A 54 -3.00 -10.38 7.94
N LEU A 55 -1.99 -9.57 7.65
CA LEU A 55 -1.97 -8.72 6.46
C LEU A 55 -1.94 -9.55 5.17
N ARG A 56 -1.16 -10.63 5.17
CA ARG A 56 -1.12 -11.57 4.03
C ARG A 56 -2.50 -12.17 3.76
N GLU A 57 -3.17 -12.62 4.80
CA GLU A 57 -4.49 -13.21 4.68
C GLU A 57 -5.52 -12.22 4.13
N TYR A 58 -5.52 -11.00 4.68
CA TYR A 58 -6.39 -9.94 4.21
C TYR A 58 -6.14 -9.60 2.73
N TRP A 59 -4.89 -9.37 2.34
CA TRP A 59 -4.56 -9.01 0.97
C TRP A 59 -4.87 -10.12 -0.02
N LYS A 60 -4.58 -11.37 0.32
CA LYS A 60 -4.91 -12.52 -0.55
C LYS A 60 -6.41 -12.67 -0.74
N SER A 61 -7.18 -12.46 0.32
CA SER A 61 -8.64 -12.49 0.24
C SER A 61 -9.18 -11.33 -0.61
N ALA A 62 -8.64 -10.13 -0.43
CA ALA A 62 -9.06 -8.96 -1.19
C ALA A 62 -8.77 -9.13 -2.69
N VAL A 63 -7.58 -9.59 -3.04
CA VAL A 63 -7.16 -9.82 -4.44
C VAL A 63 -8.03 -10.89 -5.10
N ALA A 64 -8.40 -11.93 -4.37
CA ALA A 64 -9.26 -13.00 -4.90
C ALA A 64 -10.66 -12.51 -5.28
N ARG A 65 -11.09 -11.37 -4.74
CA ARG A 65 -12.43 -10.81 -4.97
C ARG A 65 -12.50 -9.80 -6.10
N VAL A 66 -11.36 -9.28 -6.55
CA VAL A 66 -11.33 -8.26 -7.61
C VAL A 66 -11.10 -8.92 -8.95
N GLY A 67 -11.82 -8.43 -9.98
CA GLY A 67 -11.63 -8.90 -11.35
C GLY A 67 -10.43 -8.30 -12.01
N SER A 68 -10.09 -7.05 -11.63
CA SER A 68 -8.95 -6.32 -12.17
C SER A 68 -8.46 -5.29 -11.14
N LEU A 69 -7.15 -5.01 -11.19
CA LEU A 69 -6.54 -4.02 -10.32
C LEU A 69 -5.43 -3.31 -11.10
N ARG A 70 -5.49 -1.97 -11.13
CA ARG A 70 -4.44 -1.17 -11.73
C ARG A 70 -4.16 0.06 -10.89
N PHE A 71 -2.92 0.16 -10.40
CA PHE A 71 -2.42 1.35 -9.71
C PHE A 71 -1.52 2.13 -10.65
N THR A 72 -1.78 3.44 -10.75
CA THR A 72 -0.96 4.35 -11.56
C THR A 72 -0.45 5.45 -10.66
N VAL A 73 0.86 5.43 -10.40
CA VAL A 73 1.51 6.41 -9.52
C VAL A 73 1.53 7.77 -10.21
N ASP A 74 1.02 8.78 -9.50
CA ASP A 74 1.12 10.18 -9.92
C ASP A 74 2.41 10.79 -9.39
N ARG A 75 2.59 10.80 -8.07
CA ARG A 75 3.75 11.39 -7.43
C ARG A 75 4.00 10.80 -6.06
N VAL A 76 5.19 11.08 -5.52
CA VAL A 76 5.55 10.67 -4.17
C VAL A 76 6.05 11.86 -3.38
N LEU A 77 5.88 11.80 -2.06
CA LEU A 77 6.42 12.76 -1.11
C LEU A 77 7.25 11.98 -0.09
N TRP A 78 8.51 12.36 0.07
CA TRP A 78 9.41 11.67 0.98
C TRP A 78 9.93 12.63 2.03
N ASP A 79 9.75 12.28 3.30
CA ASP A 79 10.32 13.00 4.44
C ASP A 79 11.41 12.14 5.08
N ALA A 80 12.66 12.54 4.87
CA ALA A 80 13.81 11.81 5.42
C ALA A 80 13.87 11.90 6.95
N GLY A 81 13.36 12.98 7.54
CA GLY A 81 13.39 13.18 8.98
C GLY A 81 12.51 12.19 9.73
N THR A 82 11.32 11.90 9.20
CA THR A 82 10.38 10.95 9.80
C THR A 82 10.40 9.59 9.13
N ARG A 83 11.13 9.43 8.03
CA ARG A 83 11.16 8.24 7.17
C ARG A 83 9.76 7.85 6.68
N GLU A 84 9.01 8.87 6.27
CA GLU A 84 7.66 8.66 5.75
C GLU A 84 7.57 8.94 4.27
N LEU A 85 6.89 8.05 3.55
CA LEU A 85 6.65 8.12 2.12
C LEU A 85 5.15 8.17 1.87
N ALA A 86 4.69 9.21 1.17
CA ALA A 86 3.32 9.24 0.65
C ALA A 86 3.35 8.93 -0.84
N ILE A 87 2.60 7.91 -1.24
CA ILE A 87 2.41 7.56 -2.66
C ILE A 87 1.02 8.03 -3.05
N ILE A 88 0.95 9.00 -3.96
CA ILE A 88 -0.30 9.52 -4.49
C ILE A 88 -0.54 8.81 -5.83
N TYR A 89 -1.67 8.11 -5.94
CA TYR A 89 -1.93 7.29 -7.11
C TYR A 89 -3.41 7.19 -7.42
N ASP A 90 -3.71 6.75 -8.64
CA ASP A 90 -5.06 6.34 -9.05
C ASP A 90 -5.16 4.83 -8.90
N ALA A 91 -6.18 4.37 -8.18
CA ALA A 91 -6.49 2.95 -8.04
C ALA A 91 -7.74 2.64 -8.87
N ASP A 92 -7.56 1.82 -9.91
CA ASP A 92 -8.67 1.28 -10.70
C ASP A 92 -8.88 -0.17 -10.26
N ILE A 93 -9.96 -0.41 -9.52
CA ILE A 93 -10.27 -1.73 -8.98
C ILE A 93 -11.66 -2.12 -9.48
N GLY A 94 -11.70 -3.15 -10.33
CA GLY A 94 -12.95 -3.63 -10.90
C GLY A 94 -13.67 -2.59 -11.76
N GLY A 95 -12.94 -1.67 -12.38
CA GLY A 95 -13.49 -0.61 -13.21
C GLY A 95 -13.86 0.67 -12.46
N ARG A 96 -13.75 0.68 -11.13
CA ARG A 96 -13.97 1.88 -10.33
C ARG A 96 -12.63 2.53 -10.03
N LYS A 97 -12.47 3.79 -10.42
CA LYS A 97 -11.23 4.53 -10.26
C LYS A 97 -11.34 5.56 -9.13
N ARG A 98 -10.34 5.60 -8.26
CA ARG A 98 -10.31 6.45 -7.07
C ARG A 98 -8.91 7.01 -6.86
N ARG A 99 -8.84 8.25 -6.35
CA ARG A 99 -7.57 8.82 -5.88
C ARG A 99 -7.27 8.27 -4.50
N VAL A 100 -5.99 7.94 -4.28
CA VAL A 100 -5.56 7.33 -3.01
C VAL A 100 -4.23 7.92 -2.60
N SER A 101 -4.04 8.07 -1.29
CA SER A 101 -2.74 8.31 -0.70
C SER A 101 -2.37 7.14 0.19
N GLU A 102 -1.29 6.44 -0.16
CA GLU A 102 -0.71 5.37 0.64
C GLU A 102 0.45 5.98 1.42
N ASN A 103 0.38 5.93 2.75
CA ASN A 103 1.36 6.59 3.62
C ASN A 103 2.13 5.52 4.38
N LEU A 104 3.42 5.38 4.06
CA LEU A 104 4.27 4.31 4.57
C LEU A 104 5.33 4.90 5.49
N LYS A 105 5.48 4.34 6.67
CA LYS A 105 6.56 4.68 7.59
C LYS A 105 7.56 3.55 7.63
N PHE A 106 8.83 3.87 7.34
CA PHE A 106 9.92 2.91 7.31
C PHE A 106 10.66 2.87 8.64
N GLY A 107 11.03 1.68 9.08
CA GLY A 107 11.95 1.48 10.17
C GLY A 107 13.39 1.77 9.75
N THR A 108 14.30 1.74 10.73
CA THR A 108 15.72 1.95 10.47
C THR A 108 16.34 0.83 9.64
N ASP A 109 15.67 -0.32 9.57
CA ASP A 109 16.09 -1.48 8.76
C ASP A 109 15.61 -1.39 7.30
N GLY A 110 14.88 -0.32 6.95
CA GLY A 110 14.37 -0.12 5.59
C GLY A 110 13.07 -0.86 5.29
N LEU A 111 12.46 -1.53 6.27
CA LEU A 111 11.16 -2.18 6.10
C LEU A 111 10.03 -1.26 6.55
N VAL A 112 8.86 -1.41 5.94
CA VAL A 112 7.67 -0.64 6.32
C VAL A 112 7.15 -1.16 7.65
N GLU A 113 7.14 -0.31 8.67
CA GLU A 113 6.66 -0.68 10.00
C GLU A 113 5.19 -0.29 10.24
N SER A 114 4.69 0.71 9.50
CA SER A 114 3.26 1.07 9.54
C SER A 114 2.84 1.70 8.23
N ALA A 115 1.58 1.53 7.91
CA ALA A 115 0.97 2.09 6.71
C ALA A 115 -0.44 2.57 7.01
N GLU A 116 -0.81 3.70 6.42
CA GLU A 116 -2.16 4.23 6.52
C GLU A 116 -2.62 4.70 5.16
N VAL A 117 -3.82 4.27 4.75
CA VAL A 117 -4.38 4.56 3.43
C VAL A 117 -5.53 5.55 3.57
N PHE A 118 -5.48 6.62 2.78
CA PHE A 118 -6.57 7.59 2.67
C PHE A 118 -7.19 7.50 1.27
N HIS A 119 -8.51 7.36 1.23
CA HIS A 119 -9.27 7.39 -0.03
C HIS A 119 -9.75 8.81 -0.32
N GLY A 120 -9.46 9.27 -1.53
CA GLY A 120 -9.96 10.55 -2.03
C GLY A 120 -11.24 10.37 -2.85
N VAL A 121 -11.44 11.28 -3.79
CA VAL A 121 -12.62 11.25 -4.67
C VAL A 121 -12.50 10.15 -5.72
N ASP A 122 -13.65 9.73 -6.24
CA ASP A 122 -13.71 8.89 -7.44
C ASP A 122 -13.32 9.76 -8.66
N VAL A 123 -12.58 9.20 -9.54
CA VAL A 123 -12.10 9.89 -10.74
C VAL A 123 -12.53 9.18 -12.02
#